data_c45b4bc6a189220bbace48d42464d343
#
_entry.id   c45b4bc6a189220bbace48d42464d343
#
_cell.length_a   1.000
_cell.length_b   1.000
_cell.length_c   1.000
_cell.angle_alpha   90.00
_cell.angle_beta   90.00
_cell.angle_gamma   90.00
#
_symmetry.space_group_name_H-M   'P 1'
#
loop_
_entity.id
_entity.type
_entity.pdbx_description
1 polymer ?
#
loop_
_entity_poly.entity_id
_entity_poly.type
_entity_poly.pdbx_seq_one_letter_code
_entity_poly.pdbx_strand_id
1 'polypeptide(L)'
;MRLSTSVVAAVTVLLIAAGHGTAQTTPPVTLPGAGDGMAAPPPRPSLQLKRGGRITTTVLESWSRPRPDGNGFSGAIATPAIGSVLPRFFAKPGSNVVINSQLEAESVRVHLMSSRSTRARMLRVIRLNARRWQFAMPAHKRVVVRISSTYTDGGGSRARAELRRR
;
A
#
# COMPACT_ATOMS: atom_id res chain seq x y z
N MET A 1 -8.00 53.87 15.82
CA MET A 1 -6.83 53.52 16.64
C MET A 1 -6.79 51.99 16.75
N ARG A 2 -5.92 51.33 16.05
CA ARG A 2 -5.65 49.90 16.25
C ARG A 2 -4.14 49.72 16.33
N LEU A 3 -3.69 49.25 17.47
CA LEU A 3 -2.29 48.99 17.77
C LEU A 3 -1.89 47.63 17.20
N SER A 4 -0.91 47.64 16.32
CA SER A 4 -0.27 46.45 15.79
C SER A 4 0.86 46.05 16.72
N THR A 5 0.79 44.86 17.29
CA THR A 5 1.85 44.26 18.12
C THR A 5 2.72 43.38 17.21
N SER A 6 3.93 43.84 16.90
CA SER A 6 4.95 43.06 16.21
C SER A 6 5.67 42.13 17.19
N VAL A 7 5.63 40.82 16.94
CA VAL A 7 6.42 39.83 17.67
C VAL A 7 7.73 39.64 16.93
N VAL A 8 8.84 40.03 17.56
CA VAL A 8 10.20 39.80 17.10
C VAL A 8 10.64 38.42 17.61
N ALA A 9 10.90 37.50 16.69
CA ALA A 9 11.48 36.21 17.01
C ALA A 9 13.00 36.33 17.06
N ALA A 10 13.60 36.12 18.22
CA ALA A 10 15.04 36.06 18.39
C ALA A 10 15.57 34.69 17.93
N VAL A 11 16.45 34.70 16.94
CA VAL A 11 17.21 33.50 16.52
C VAL A 11 18.47 33.42 17.36
N THR A 12 18.54 32.42 18.22
CA THR A 12 19.76 32.10 18.99
C THR A 12 20.64 31.18 18.18
N VAL A 13 21.78 31.72 17.73
CA VAL A 13 22.83 30.94 17.06
C VAL A 13 23.73 30.32 18.12
N LEU A 14 23.73 29.00 18.22
CA LEU A 14 24.60 28.24 19.11
C LEU A 14 25.90 27.89 18.34
N LEU A 15 27.01 28.57 18.71
CA LEU A 15 28.36 28.21 18.25
C LEU A 15 28.84 26.97 19.04
N ILE A 16 29.01 25.85 18.33
CA ILE A 16 29.67 24.67 18.89
C ILE A 16 31.18 24.74 18.57
N ALA A 17 31.98 24.90 19.62
CA ALA A 17 33.44 24.87 19.55
C ALA A 17 33.97 23.49 19.15
N ALA A 18 34.85 23.45 18.16
CA ALA A 18 35.53 22.23 17.73
C ALA A 18 36.56 21.80 18.79
N GLY A 19 36.21 20.80 19.57
CA GLY A 19 37.11 20.08 20.44
C GLY A 19 37.86 19.00 19.65
N HIS A 20 39.18 19.10 19.52
CA HIS A 20 40.05 18.05 19.01
C HIS A 20 40.10 16.92 20.05
N GLY A 21 39.22 15.95 19.91
CA GLY A 21 39.23 14.71 20.68
C GLY A 21 40.01 13.64 19.91
N THR A 22 41.12 13.17 20.50
CA THR A 22 41.86 11.99 20.07
C THR A 22 40.92 10.82 19.87
N ALA A 23 40.94 10.24 18.68
CA ALA A 23 40.17 9.05 18.34
C ALA A 23 40.62 7.87 19.20
N GLN A 24 39.92 7.58 20.27
CA GLN A 24 39.98 6.28 20.92
C GLN A 24 39.26 5.29 20.02
N THR A 25 40.08 4.42 19.40
CA THR A 25 39.55 3.26 18.67
C THR A 25 38.97 2.30 19.72
N THR A 26 37.68 2.45 20.00
CA THR A 26 36.92 1.43 20.72
C THR A 26 36.87 0.19 19.82
N PRO A 27 37.28 -1.00 20.33
CA PRO A 27 37.11 -2.24 19.56
C PRO A 27 35.63 -2.42 19.24
N PRO A 28 35.32 -2.98 18.06
CA PRO A 28 33.92 -3.21 17.70
C PRO A 28 33.31 -4.11 18.79
N VAL A 29 32.31 -3.56 19.48
CA VAL A 29 31.47 -4.36 20.38
C VAL A 29 30.71 -5.31 19.49
N THR A 30 31.20 -6.54 19.39
CA THR A 30 30.45 -7.65 18.81
C THR A 30 29.27 -7.90 19.74
N LEU A 31 28.09 -7.38 19.38
CA LEU A 31 26.85 -7.73 20.06
C LEU A 31 26.66 -9.23 19.88
N PRO A 32 26.66 -10.02 20.94
CA PRO A 32 26.34 -11.44 20.84
C PRO A 32 24.85 -11.53 20.54
N GLY A 33 24.48 -12.08 19.37
CA GLY A 33 23.08 -12.40 19.05
C GLY A 33 22.47 -11.83 17.78
N ALA A 34 23.24 -11.20 16.90
CA ALA A 34 22.77 -10.93 15.54
C ALA A 34 23.06 -12.15 14.64
N GLY A 35 22.86 -13.33 15.17
CA GLY A 35 23.04 -14.60 14.49
C GLY A 35 21.76 -15.37 14.45
N ASP A 36 21.49 -15.93 13.31
CA ASP A 36 20.84 -17.21 13.13
C ASP A 36 19.36 -17.28 13.52
N GLY A 37 18.47 -17.02 12.58
CA GLY A 37 17.13 -17.49 12.67
C GLY A 37 15.99 -16.50 12.39
N MET A 38 16.26 -15.28 11.95
CA MET A 38 15.15 -14.47 11.45
C MET A 38 14.66 -15.08 10.14
N ALA A 39 13.54 -15.81 10.22
CA ALA A 39 12.87 -16.30 9.04
C ALA A 39 12.68 -15.17 8.01
N ALA A 40 12.98 -15.45 6.76
CA ALA A 40 12.83 -14.47 5.70
C ALA A 40 11.43 -13.85 5.74
N PRO A 41 11.31 -12.51 5.56
CA PRO A 41 10.00 -11.87 5.61
C PRO A 41 9.07 -12.50 4.56
N PRO A 42 7.77 -12.65 4.87
CA PRO A 42 6.85 -13.26 3.94
C PRO A 42 6.78 -12.45 2.63
N PRO A 43 6.61 -13.11 1.48
CA PRO A 43 6.59 -12.43 0.19
C PRO A 43 5.46 -11.40 0.10
N ARG A 44 5.77 -10.26 -0.49
CA ARG A 44 4.81 -9.17 -0.72
C ARG A 44 3.65 -9.66 -1.59
N PRO A 45 2.38 -9.49 -1.19
CA PRO A 45 1.24 -9.91 -1.98
C PRO A 45 1.13 -9.10 -3.28
N SER A 46 0.65 -9.74 -4.35
CA SER A 46 0.38 -9.11 -5.64
C SER A 46 -1.07 -9.35 -6.05
N LEU A 47 -1.72 -8.28 -6.53
CA LEU A 47 -3.07 -8.31 -7.09
C LEU A 47 -3.02 -7.83 -8.53
N GLN A 48 -3.67 -8.56 -9.42
CA GLN A 48 -3.74 -8.24 -10.84
C GLN A 48 -5.19 -8.16 -11.32
N LEU A 49 -5.49 -7.19 -12.17
CA LEU A 49 -6.74 -7.12 -12.92
C LEU A 49 -6.54 -7.79 -14.27
N LYS A 50 -7.44 -8.72 -14.62
CA LYS A 50 -7.38 -9.47 -15.88
C LYS A 50 -8.71 -9.42 -16.61
N ARG A 51 -8.63 -9.28 -17.95
CA ARG A 51 -9.76 -9.45 -18.86
C ARG A 51 -9.25 -9.85 -20.24
N GLY A 52 -9.71 -11.00 -20.75
CA GLY A 52 -9.13 -11.57 -21.96
C GLY A 52 -7.62 -11.73 -21.82
N GLY A 53 -6.85 -11.34 -22.82
CA GLY A 53 -5.38 -11.37 -22.78
C GLY A 53 -4.72 -10.20 -22.00
N ARG A 54 -5.49 -9.23 -21.47
CA ARG A 54 -4.95 -8.05 -20.79
C ARG A 54 -4.79 -8.29 -19.31
N ILE A 55 -3.61 -7.97 -18.80
CA ILE A 55 -3.28 -8.05 -17.37
C ILE A 55 -2.72 -6.69 -16.95
N THR A 56 -3.16 -6.18 -15.81
CA THR A 56 -2.63 -4.97 -15.18
C THR A 56 -2.36 -5.26 -13.71
N THR A 57 -1.11 -5.15 -13.28
CA THR A 57 -0.75 -5.26 -11.86
C THR A 57 -1.17 -3.98 -11.14
N THR A 58 -1.83 -4.11 -10.01
CA THR A 58 -2.27 -2.98 -9.19
C THR A 58 -1.11 -2.40 -8.38
N VAL A 59 -1.23 -1.15 -7.95
CA VAL A 59 -0.30 -0.56 -6.97
C VAL A 59 -0.75 -0.94 -5.56
N LEU A 60 0.15 -1.55 -4.82
CA LEU A 60 -0.09 -1.92 -3.43
C LEU A 60 0.06 -0.68 -2.53
N GLU A 61 -0.98 -0.36 -1.77
CA GLU A 61 -0.98 0.74 -0.78
C GLU A 61 -0.48 0.27 0.59
N SER A 62 -0.93 -0.90 1.01
CA SER A 62 -0.53 -1.50 2.27
C SER A 62 -0.70 -3.01 2.22
N TRP A 63 0.06 -3.70 3.05
CA TRP A 63 -0.10 -5.12 3.25
C TRP A 63 0.41 -5.52 4.63
N SER A 64 -0.10 -6.63 5.14
CA SER A 64 0.39 -7.30 6.33
C SER A 64 0.27 -8.81 6.14
N ARG A 65 1.22 -9.56 6.67
CA ARG A 65 1.20 -11.03 6.69
C ARG A 65 1.82 -11.54 7.99
N PRO A 66 1.33 -12.67 8.53
CA PRO A 66 1.98 -13.33 9.65
C PRO A 66 3.44 -13.63 9.31
N ARG A 67 4.32 -13.50 10.28
CA ARG A 67 5.70 -13.94 10.15
C ARG A 67 5.77 -15.46 10.23
N PRO A 68 6.69 -16.10 9.50
CA PRO A 68 6.86 -17.56 9.54
C PRO A 68 7.23 -18.11 10.93
N ASP A 69 7.87 -17.27 11.76
CA ASP A 69 8.25 -17.59 13.14
C ASP A 69 7.09 -17.46 14.15
N GLY A 70 5.89 -17.08 13.70
CA GLY A 70 4.73 -16.85 14.55
C GLY A 70 4.78 -15.57 15.39
N ASN A 71 5.85 -14.79 15.32
CA ASN A 71 6.07 -13.60 16.15
C ASN A 71 5.49 -12.33 15.49
N GLY A 72 4.17 -12.28 15.32
CA GLY A 72 3.47 -11.11 14.81
C GLY A 72 3.38 -11.03 13.29
N PHE A 73 3.35 -9.81 12.76
CA PHE A 73 3.12 -9.54 11.35
C PHE A 73 4.29 -8.76 10.72
N SER A 74 4.60 -9.10 9.47
CA SER A 74 5.39 -8.26 8.57
C SER A 74 4.46 -7.52 7.62
N GLY A 75 4.79 -6.27 7.31
CA GLY A 75 3.97 -5.49 6.40
C GLY A 75 4.61 -4.16 6.03
N ALA A 76 3.97 -3.46 5.12
CA ALA A 76 4.33 -2.11 4.74
C ALA A 76 3.09 -1.28 4.44
N ILE A 77 3.16 -0.01 4.76
CA ILE A 77 2.24 1.02 4.28
C ILE A 77 3.04 1.83 3.25
N ALA A 78 2.67 1.67 1.99
CA ALA A 78 3.19 2.52 0.94
C ALA A 78 2.17 3.62 0.68
N THR A 79 2.44 4.82 1.16
CA THR A 79 1.69 5.99 0.69
C THR A 79 2.18 6.26 -0.73
N PRO A 80 1.38 6.02 -1.78
CA PRO A 80 1.78 6.40 -3.13
C PRO A 80 2.10 7.89 -3.12
N ALA A 81 3.24 8.28 -3.66
CA ALA A 81 3.60 9.68 -3.79
C ALA A 81 2.44 10.46 -4.43
N ILE A 82 2.16 11.65 -3.92
CA ILE A 82 1.18 12.57 -4.51
C ILE A 82 1.58 12.75 -5.99
N GLY A 83 0.67 12.39 -6.91
CA GLY A 83 0.94 12.43 -8.36
C GLY A 83 1.44 11.12 -8.97
N SER A 84 1.63 10.04 -8.20
CA SER A 84 1.98 8.74 -8.79
C SER A 84 0.93 8.28 -9.80
N VAL A 85 1.39 7.91 -10.99
CA VAL A 85 0.51 7.41 -12.06
C VAL A 85 0.03 6.01 -11.68
N LEU A 86 -1.28 5.88 -11.44
CA LEU A 86 -1.90 4.60 -11.20
C LEU A 86 -1.91 3.74 -12.49
N PRO A 87 -1.68 2.44 -12.39
CA PRO A 87 -1.82 1.55 -13.53
C PRO A 87 -3.24 1.59 -14.06
N ARG A 88 -3.35 1.71 -15.38
CA ARG A 88 -4.62 1.89 -16.10
C ARG A 88 -5.12 0.57 -16.65
N PHE A 89 -6.33 0.22 -16.31
CA PHE A 89 -7.01 -0.95 -16.84
C PHE A 89 -8.19 -0.53 -17.70
N PHE A 90 -8.22 -1.00 -18.95
CA PHE A 90 -9.24 -0.62 -19.93
C PHE A 90 -10.21 -1.76 -20.17
N ALA A 91 -11.51 -1.47 -20.02
CA ALA A 91 -12.57 -2.44 -20.28
C ALA A 91 -13.88 -1.76 -20.74
N LYS A 92 -14.76 -2.52 -21.38
CA LYS A 92 -16.13 -2.05 -21.69
C LYS A 92 -16.97 -2.05 -20.42
N PRO A 93 -17.89 -1.07 -20.22
CA PRO A 93 -18.85 -1.09 -19.11
C PRO A 93 -19.61 -2.42 -19.04
N GLY A 94 -19.93 -2.87 -17.85
CA GLY A 94 -20.66 -4.12 -17.62
C GLY A 94 -19.86 -5.40 -17.84
N SER A 95 -18.67 -5.31 -18.46
CA SER A 95 -17.88 -6.50 -18.70
C SER A 95 -17.21 -7.00 -17.42
N ASN A 96 -17.03 -8.30 -17.32
CA ASN A 96 -16.41 -8.96 -16.20
C ASN A 96 -14.89 -8.68 -16.13
N VAL A 97 -14.44 -8.15 -15.00
CA VAL A 97 -13.03 -7.94 -14.66
C VAL A 97 -12.66 -8.94 -13.58
N VAL A 98 -11.65 -9.74 -13.84
CA VAL A 98 -11.16 -10.74 -12.88
C VAL A 98 -10.01 -10.15 -12.08
N ILE A 99 -10.08 -10.29 -10.77
CA ILE A 99 -8.98 -10.04 -9.84
C ILE A 99 -8.26 -11.36 -9.62
N ASN A 100 -7.00 -11.43 -9.99
CA ASN A 100 -6.13 -12.54 -9.64
C ASN A 100 -5.32 -12.14 -8.41
N SER A 101 -5.39 -12.92 -7.36
CA SER A 101 -4.54 -12.80 -6.18
C SER A 101 -3.44 -13.85 -6.24
N GLN A 102 -2.22 -13.46 -5.93
CA GLN A 102 -1.12 -14.40 -5.76
C GLN A 102 -1.34 -15.34 -4.57
N LEU A 103 -1.98 -14.81 -3.52
CA LEU A 103 -2.30 -15.54 -2.30
C LEU A 103 -3.76 -15.95 -2.29
N GLU A 104 -4.09 -16.97 -1.52
CA GLU A 104 -5.47 -17.37 -1.29
C GLU A 104 -6.17 -16.33 -0.43
N ALA A 105 -7.24 -15.77 -0.96
CA ALA A 105 -8.03 -14.76 -0.28
C ALA A 105 -9.32 -15.36 0.28
N GLU A 106 -9.58 -15.09 1.54
CA GLU A 106 -10.86 -15.37 2.20
C GLU A 106 -11.94 -14.41 1.73
N SER A 107 -11.57 -13.12 1.64
CA SER A 107 -12.47 -12.09 1.15
C SER A 107 -11.76 -11.06 0.26
N VAL A 108 -12.50 -10.52 -0.70
CA VAL A 108 -12.07 -9.40 -1.54
C VAL A 108 -13.20 -8.37 -1.63
N ARG A 109 -12.87 -7.11 -1.38
CA ARG A 109 -13.80 -5.97 -1.50
C ARG A 109 -13.24 -4.96 -2.48
N VAL A 110 -14.11 -4.43 -3.35
CA VAL A 110 -13.75 -3.41 -4.34
C VAL A 110 -14.57 -2.16 -4.09
N HIS A 111 -13.87 -1.06 -3.82
CA HIS A 111 -14.49 0.24 -3.58
C HIS A 111 -14.17 1.20 -4.72
N LEU A 112 -15.19 1.90 -5.22
CA LEU A 112 -15.02 3.03 -6.12
C LEU A 112 -14.60 4.24 -5.30
N MET A 113 -13.45 4.82 -5.67
CA MET A 113 -12.92 6.03 -5.06
C MET A 113 -13.37 7.24 -5.91
N SER A 114 -14.20 8.09 -5.34
CA SER A 114 -14.59 9.37 -5.98
C SER A 114 -13.84 10.51 -5.34
N SER A 115 -13.31 11.41 -6.16
CA SER A 115 -12.70 12.66 -5.68
C SER A 115 -13.68 13.63 -5.02
N ARG A 116 -14.99 13.41 -5.26
CA ARG A 116 -16.07 14.32 -4.82
C ARG A 116 -16.92 13.76 -3.67
N SER A 117 -16.73 12.52 -3.28
CA SER A 117 -17.55 11.89 -2.24
C SER A 117 -16.70 11.17 -1.23
N THR A 118 -16.93 11.44 0.05
CA THR A 118 -16.35 10.70 1.17
C THR A 118 -16.93 9.29 1.31
N ARG A 119 -18.06 9.00 0.65
CA ARG A 119 -18.69 7.67 0.65
C ARG A 119 -18.15 6.85 -0.52
N ALA A 120 -17.29 5.90 -0.21
CA ALA A 120 -16.84 4.91 -1.18
C ALA A 120 -17.99 3.96 -1.53
N ARG A 121 -18.36 3.89 -2.81
CA ARG A 121 -19.36 2.91 -3.29
C ARG A 121 -18.70 1.55 -3.43
N MET A 122 -19.22 0.53 -2.76
CA MET A 122 -18.76 -0.84 -2.91
C MET A 122 -19.36 -1.50 -4.16
N LEU A 123 -18.52 -2.18 -4.94
CA LEU A 123 -18.98 -3.01 -6.06
C LEU A 123 -19.31 -4.42 -5.56
N ARG A 124 -20.30 -5.05 -6.21
CA ARG A 124 -20.56 -6.47 -6.01
C ARG A 124 -19.39 -7.27 -6.57
N VAL A 125 -18.80 -8.11 -5.73
CA VAL A 125 -17.70 -9.00 -6.08
C VAL A 125 -18.17 -10.45 -5.94
N ILE A 126 -17.82 -11.28 -6.91
CA ILE A 126 -18.17 -12.70 -6.97
C ILE A 126 -16.88 -13.49 -6.84
N ARG A 127 -16.85 -14.43 -5.90
CA ARG A 127 -15.74 -15.37 -5.73
C ARG A 127 -15.83 -16.45 -6.81
N LEU A 128 -14.78 -16.62 -7.60
CA LEU A 128 -14.64 -17.71 -8.56
C LEU A 128 -13.89 -18.91 -7.95
N ASN A 129 -12.84 -18.61 -7.19
CA ASN A 129 -12.09 -19.56 -6.34
C ASN A 129 -11.26 -18.78 -5.30
N ALA A 130 -10.41 -19.46 -4.51
CA ALA A 130 -9.63 -18.82 -3.46
C ALA A 130 -8.67 -17.72 -3.96
N ARG A 131 -8.26 -17.76 -5.21
CA ARG A 131 -7.31 -16.78 -5.81
C ARG A 131 -7.93 -15.92 -6.91
N ARG A 132 -9.19 -16.15 -7.28
CA ARG A 132 -9.85 -15.46 -8.37
C ARG A 132 -11.22 -14.94 -7.97
N TRP A 133 -11.42 -13.66 -8.20
CA TRP A 133 -12.62 -12.92 -7.89
C TRP A 133 -13.04 -12.09 -9.09
N GLN A 134 -14.29 -11.71 -9.21
CA GLN A 134 -14.82 -11.03 -10.37
C GLN A 134 -15.74 -9.89 -9.96
N PHE A 135 -15.69 -8.78 -10.68
CA PHE A 135 -16.65 -7.70 -10.59
C PHE A 135 -17.00 -7.16 -11.98
N ALA A 136 -18.16 -6.49 -12.10
CA ALA A 136 -18.57 -5.85 -13.34
C ALA A 136 -17.86 -4.49 -13.48
N MET A 137 -17.32 -4.19 -14.67
CA MET A 137 -16.72 -2.89 -14.99
C MET A 137 -17.76 -1.79 -14.83
N PRO A 138 -17.50 -0.75 -13.99
CA PRO A 138 -18.43 0.34 -13.80
C PRO A 138 -18.59 1.19 -15.06
N ALA A 139 -19.74 1.86 -15.19
CA ALA A 139 -20.07 2.70 -16.36
C ALA A 139 -19.26 4.01 -16.45
N HIS A 140 -18.50 4.36 -15.43
CA HIS A 140 -17.71 5.58 -15.36
C HIS A 140 -16.65 5.65 -16.46
N LYS A 141 -16.46 6.83 -17.08
CA LYS A 141 -15.40 7.06 -18.08
C LYS A 141 -14.01 6.80 -17.49
N ARG A 142 -13.81 7.23 -16.25
CA ARG A 142 -12.57 7.09 -15.45
C ARG A 142 -12.95 6.98 -13.99
N VAL A 143 -12.40 6.00 -13.29
CA VAL A 143 -12.59 5.85 -11.84
C VAL A 143 -11.41 5.10 -11.23
N VAL A 144 -11.03 5.51 -10.03
CA VAL A 144 -10.04 4.76 -9.23
C VAL A 144 -10.78 3.73 -8.39
N VAL A 145 -10.27 2.52 -8.37
CA VAL A 145 -10.75 1.47 -7.47
C VAL A 145 -9.70 1.17 -6.41
N ARG A 146 -10.16 0.93 -5.18
CA ARG A 146 -9.39 0.33 -4.11
C ARG A 146 -9.86 -1.10 -3.93
N ILE A 147 -8.93 -2.03 -3.94
CA ILE A 147 -9.16 -3.45 -3.72
C ILE A 147 -8.56 -3.79 -2.36
N SER A 148 -9.38 -4.30 -1.45
CA SER A 148 -8.96 -4.78 -0.14
C SER A 148 -9.13 -6.28 -0.11
N SER A 149 -8.09 -7.02 0.28
CA SER A 149 -8.10 -8.47 0.39
C SER A 149 -7.73 -8.89 1.81
N THR A 150 -8.45 -9.87 2.35
CA THR A 150 -8.06 -10.61 3.54
C THR A 150 -7.64 -12.01 3.09
N TYR A 151 -6.51 -12.48 3.56
CA TYR A 151 -5.93 -13.77 3.18
C TYR A 151 -6.24 -14.84 4.21
N THR A 152 -6.21 -16.09 3.79
CA THR A 152 -6.49 -17.27 4.65
C THR A 152 -5.47 -17.45 5.78
N ASP A 153 -4.29 -16.85 5.64
CA ASP A 153 -3.25 -16.82 6.68
C ASP A 153 -3.46 -15.70 7.73
N GLY A 154 -4.58 -14.98 7.68
CA GLY A 154 -4.87 -13.85 8.56
C GLY A 154 -4.26 -12.52 8.11
N GLY A 155 -3.46 -12.52 7.05
CA GLY A 155 -2.91 -11.31 6.45
C GLY A 155 -3.92 -10.52 5.64
N GLY A 156 -3.50 -9.34 5.17
CA GLY A 156 -4.34 -8.51 4.31
C GLY A 156 -3.54 -7.61 3.38
N SER A 157 -4.23 -7.05 2.39
CA SER A 157 -3.64 -6.02 1.53
C SER A 157 -4.67 -5.01 1.04
N ARG A 158 -4.18 -3.83 0.68
CA ARG A 158 -4.93 -2.80 -0.05
C ARG A 158 -4.14 -2.39 -1.27
N ALA A 159 -4.82 -2.35 -2.41
CA ALA A 159 -4.21 -1.97 -3.67
C ALA A 159 -5.11 -1.05 -4.47
N ARG A 160 -4.53 -0.26 -5.39
CA ARG A 160 -5.27 0.65 -6.28
C ARG A 160 -4.96 0.43 -7.75
N ALA A 161 -5.94 0.72 -8.57
CA ALA A 161 -5.81 0.84 -10.01
C ALA A 161 -6.80 1.88 -10.56
N GLU A 162 -6.51 2.44 -11.71
CA GLU A 162 -7.42 3.29 -12.45
C GLU A 162 -8.15 2.46 -13.51
N LEU A 163 -9.48 2.42 -13.42
CA LEU A 163 -10.31 1.83 -14.46
C LEU A 163 -10.70 2.89 -15.49
N ARG A 164 -10.54 2.58 -16.76
CA ARG A 164 -10.96 3.42 -17.88
C ARG A 164 -11.90 2.67 -18.82
N ARG A 165 -12.96 3.34 -19.19
CA ARG A 165 -13.84 2.89 -20.24
C ARG A 165 -13.11 2.89 -21.59
N ARG A 166 -13.25 1.81 -22.31
CA ARG A 166 -12.80 1.65 -23.69
C ARG A 166 -13.84 2.14 -24.67
#